data_5e100ca63f1196bab87ed82a67a14316
#
_entry.id   5e100ca63f1196bab87ed82a67a14316
#
_cell.length_a   1.000
_cell.length_b   1.000
_cell.length_c   1.000
_cell.angle_alpha   90.00
_cell.angle_beta   90.00
_cell.angle_gamma   90.00
#
_symmetry.space_group_name_H-M   'P 1'
#
loop_
_entity.id
_entity.type
_entity.pdbx_description
1 polymer ?
#
loop_
_entity_poly.entity_id
_entity_poly.type
_entity_poly.pdbx_seq_one_letter_code
_entity_poly.pdbx_strand_id
1 'polypeptide(L)'
;PRLPSNLNLTLADPKNPYLTYTKADLEFYLTSEMEVLNTLEPSYQYSNLGAGILANALENATDKTFDDLLLEKIFQPLRMKNSTLDSNLVESNLVQGLDQDGNPTPVWDMGVLAGAGGILSSTADLSKFVKAHFEDAETAFSLTTLPTFLVDASLRIGLGWHILQDEQGYNLYWHNGGTGGYSASVFVIPEIQKAVIVLTNVSAFHPKASLIDELGFKLLCAF
;
A
#
# COMPACT_ATOMS: atom_id res chain seq x y z
N PRO A 1 6.41 15.99 13.64
CA PRO A 1 5.01 15.77 13.96
C PRO A 1 4.59 14.38 13.51
N ARG A 2 3.82 13.67 14.32
CA ARG A 2 3.27 12.36 13.98
C ARG A 2 1.85 12.54 13.47
N LEU A 3 1.56 11.95 12.31
CA LEU A 3 0.19 11.82 11.86
C LEU A 3 -0.45 10.59 12.51
N PRO A 4 -1.70 10.66 12.97
CA PRO A 4 -2.40 9.48 13.47
C PRO A 4 -2.51 8.42 12.39
N SER A 5 -2.45 7.14 12.77
CA SER A 5 -2.51 6.02 11.83
C SER A 5 -3.86 5.89 11.13
N ASN A 6 -4.93 6.28 11.81
CA ASN A 6 -6.30 6.23 11.31
C ASN A 6 -7.05 7.52 11.66
N LEU A 7 -8.04 7.82 10.85
CA LEU A 7 -9.03 8.87 11.14
C LEU A 7 -9.99 8.39 12.22
N ASN A 8 -10.50 9.31 13.04
CA ASN A 8 -11.67 9.05 13.86
C ASN A 8 -12.94 9.04 12.97
N LEU A 9 -13.10 7.97 12.19
CA LEU A 9 -14.26 7.80 11.34
C LEU A 9 -15.43 7.28 12.17
N THR A 10 -16.51 8.03 12.20
CA THR A 10 -17.82 7.44 12.50
C THR A 10 -18.22 6.66 11.25
N LEU A 11 -17.98 5.35 11.24
CA LEU A 11 -18.17 4.50 10.08
C LEU A 11 -19.66 4.43 9.74
N ALA A 12 -20.05 5.01 8.61
CA ALA A 12 -21.42 4.90 8.08
C ALA A 12 -21.69 3.47 7.60
N ASP A 13 -20.70 2.80 7.01
CA ASP A 13 -20.75 1.39 6.63
C ASP A 13 -19.44 0.68 7.06
N PRO A 14 -19.49 -0.22 8.08
CA PRO A 14 -18.33 -0.99 8.51
C PRO A 14 -17.74 -1.89 7.42
N LYS A 15 -18.53 -2.26 6.39
CA LYS A 15 -18.06 -3.08 5.27
C LYS A 15 -17.36 -2.26 4.19
N ASN A 16 -17.60 -0.95 4.12
CA ASN A 16 -16.91 -0.02 3.23
C ASN A 16 -16.66 1.32 3.95
N PRO A 17 -15.70 1.34 4.88
CA PRO A 17 -15.58 2.40 5.89
C PRO A 17 -15.21 3.78 5.32
N TYR A 18 -14.65 3.84 4.11
CA TYR A 18 -14.18 5.10 3.51
C TYR A 18 -15.14 5.65 2.44
N LEU A 19 -16.15 4.89 2.02
CA LEU A 19 -17.05 5.22 0.91
C LEU A 19 -17.65 6.64 0.99
N THR A 20 -17.99 7.08 2.18
CA THR A 20 -18.65 8.39 2.40
C THR A 20 -17.68 9.48 2.87
N TYR A 21 -16.38 9.18 3.01
CA TYR A 21 -15.39 10.14 3.47
C TYR A 21 -14.94 11.04 2.32
N THR A 22 -15.28 12.32 2.42
CA THR A 22 -15.08 13.30 1.34
C THR A 22 -13.79 14.11 1.53
N LYS A 23 -13.41 14.87 0.49
CA LYS A 23 -12.30 15.84 0.58
C LYS A 23 -12.60 16.93 1.63
N ALA A 24 -13.85 17.36 1.76
CA ALA A 24 -14.24 18.35 2.77
C ALA A 24 -14.09 17.78 4.20
N ASP A 25 -14.39 16.50 4.41
CA ASP A 25 -14.19 15.83 5.71
C ASP A 25 -12.69 15.74 6.04
N LEU A 26 -11.86 15.41 5.06
CA LEU A 26 -10.40 15.38 5.24
C LEU A 26 -9.86 16.78 5.58
N GLU A 27 -10.26 17.81 4.85
CA GLU A 27 -9.84 19.19 5.09
C GLU A 27 -10.29 19.68 6.48
N PHE A 28 -11.53 19.38 6.88
CA PHE A 28 -12.04 19.69 8.21
C PHE A 28 -11.24 18.99 9.31
N TYR A 29 -10.97 17.70 9.15
CA TYR A 29 -10.14 16.94 10.09
C TYR A 29 -8.74 17.56 10.23
N LEU A 30 -8.08 17.84 9.13
CA LEU A 30 -6.70 18.39 9.10
C LEU A 30 -6.59 19.78 9.74
N THR A 31 -7.65 20.60 9.59
CA THR A 31 -7.62 22.00 10.03
C THR A 31 -8.20 22.20 11.43
N SER A 32 -9.08 21.31 11.89
CA SER A 32 -9.88 21.53 13.09
C SER A 32 -9.73 20.46 14.17
N GLU A 33 -9.37 19.22 13.80
CA GLU A 33 -9.35 18.09 14.73
C GLU A 33 -7.98 17.45 14.89
N MET A 34 -7.12 17.53 13.86
CA MET A 34 -5.84 16.86 13.89
C MET A 34 -4.89 17.51 14.89
N GLU A 35 -4.46 16.74 15.88
CA GLU A 35 -3.39 17.15 16.78
C GLU A 35 -2.02 16.71 16.23
N VAL A 36 -1.13 17.67 16.04
CA VAL A 36 0.26 17.41 15.68
C VAL A 36 1.07 17.19 16.95
N LEU A 37 1.47 15.95 17.20
CA LEU A 37 2.29 15.63 18.36
C LEU A 37 3.70 16.20 18.19
N ASN A 38 4.05 17.14 19.05
CA ASN A 38 5.39 17.72 19.11
C ASN A 38 6.29 16.78 19.92
N THR A 39 7.00 15.87 19.23
CA THR A 39 8.01 15.01 19.89
C THR A 39 9.40 15.55 19.60
N LEU A 40 10.23 15.62 20.63
CA LEU A 40 11.61 16.10 20.52
C LEU A 40 12.48 15.17 19.66
N GLU A 41 12.12 13.88 19.61
CA GLU A 41 12.84 12.89 18.81
C GLU A 41 11.95 12.28 17.72
N PRO A 42 12.48 12.14 16.49
CA PRO A 42 11.78 11.44 15.41
C PRO A 42 11.53 9.98 15.80
N SER A 43 10.33 9.48 15.52
CA SER A 43 10.02 8.06 15.66
C SER A 43 9.14 7.61 14.53
N TYR A 44 9.34 6.38 14.08
CA TYR A 44 8.52 5.77 13.05
C TYR A 44 7.10 5.52 13.57
N GLN A 45 6.12 5.88 12.75
CA GLN A 45 4.72 5.49 12.94
C GLN A 45 4.07 5.32 11.58
N TYR A 46 3.56 4.11 11.32
CA TYR A 46 2.79 3.83 10.11
C TYR A 46 1.50 4.66 10.09
N SER A 47 1.14 5.23 8.93
CA SER A 47 -0.04 6.07 8.80
C SER A 47 -0.72 5.95 7.44
N ASN A 48 -1.90 5.34 7.41
CA ASN A 48 -2.79 5.37 6.24
C ASN A 48 -3.21 6.80 5.89
N LEU A 49 -3.50 7.61 6.90
CA LEU A 49 -3.80 9.03 6.70
C LEU A 49 -2.63 9.76 6.01
N GLY A 50 -1.40 9.50 6.44
CA GLY A 50 -0.21 10.11 5.83
C GLY A 50 -0.08 9.78 4.34
N ALA A 51 -0.32 8.52 3.96
CA ALA A 51 -0.32 8.10 2.57
C ALA A 51 -1.47 8.72 1.75
N GLY A 52 -2.68 8.80 2.34
CA GLY A 52 -3.82 9.47 1.72
C GLY A 52 -3.58 10.98 1.51
N ILE A 53 -3.02 11.67 2.51
CA ILE A 53 -2.65 13.10 2.39
C ILE A 53 -1.59 13.30 1.30
N LEU A 54 -0.61 12.39 1.18
CA LEU A 54 0.41 12.48 0.14
C LEU A 54 -0.22 12.41 -1.26
N ALA A 55 -1.18 11.51 -1.50
CA ALA A 55 -1.91 11.45 -2.75
C ALA A 55 -2.64 12.77 -3.05
N ASN A 56 -3.36 13.34 -2.08
CA ASN A 56 -4.02 14.64 -2.23
C ASN A 56 -3.03 15.79 -2.49
N ALA A 57 -1.86 15.76 -1.86
CA ALA A 57 -0.82 16.75 -2.12
C ALA A 57 -0.27 16.66 -3.54
N LEU A 58 -0.12 15.45 -4.08
CA LEU A 58 0.28 15.23 -5.47
C LEU A 58 -0.79 15.71 -6.45
N GLU A 59 -2.08 15.46 -6.18
CA GLU A 59 -3.19 16.00 -6.98
C GLU A 59 -3.15 17.53 -7.03
N ASN A 60 -3.05 18.17 -5.86
CA ASN A 60 -2.99 19.63 -5.78
C ASN A 60 -1.73 20.24 -6.47
N ALA A 61 -0.60 19.54 -6.44
CA ALA A 61 0.63 20.01 -7.05
C ALA A 61 0.67 19.84 -8.57
N THR A 62 -0.15 18.96 -9.13
CA THR A 62 -0.10 18.58 -10.55
C THR A 62 -1.37 18.94 -11.32
N ASP A 63 -2.43 19.39 -10.65
CA ASP A 63 -3.79 19.57 -11.20
C ASP A 63 -4.33 18.31 -11.91
N LYS A 64 -3.94 17.11 -11.42
CA LYS A 64 -4.38 15.81 -11.94
C LYS A 64 -4.97 14.98 -10.80
N THR A 65 -5.89 14.08 -11.13
CA THR A 65 -6.36 13.08 -10.16
C THR A 65 -5.27 12.07 -9.82
N PHE A 66 -5.34 11.45 -8.64
CA PHE A 66 -4.40 10.41 -8.25
C PHE A 66 -4.46 9.20 -9.19
N ASP A 67 -5.64 8.88 -9.72
CA ASP A 67 -5.83 7.82 -10.73
C ASP A 67 -5.10 8.17 -12.04
N ASP A 68 -5.24 9.41 -12.55
CA ASP A 68 -4.50 9.87 -13.72
C ASP A 68 -2.98 9.80 -13.50
N LEU A 69 -2.51 10.16 -12.31
CA LEU A 69 -1.08 10.09 -11.96
C LEU A 69 -0.58 8.65 -11.96
N LEU A 70 -1.32 7.73 -11.34
CA LEU A 70 -0.97 6.30 -11.36
C LEU A 70 -0.98 5.74 -12.77
N LEU A 71 -2.01 6.08 -13.56
CA LEU A 71 -2.13 5.63 -14.94
C LEU A 71 -0.95 6.13 -15.78
N GLU A 72 -0.64 7.44 -15.73
CA GLU A 72 0.40 8.07 -16.56
C GLU A 72 1.82 7.67 -16.13
N LYS A 73 2.08 7.63 -14.80
CA LYS A 73 3.44 7.47 -14.27
C LYS A 73 3.83 6.03 -13.99
N ILE A 74 2.85 5.15 -13.75
CA ILE A 74 3.09 3.76 -13.32
C ILE A 74 2.44 2.76 -14.28
N PHE A 75 1.11 2.79 -14.43
CA PHE A 75 0.42 1.68 -15.10
C PHE A 75 0.69 1.62 -16.59
N GLN A 76 0.64 2.74 -17.31
CA GLN A 76 0.93 2.78 -18.74
C GLN A 76 2.39 2.47 -19.07
N PRO A 77 3.40 3.13 -18.45
CA PRO A 77 4.81 2.84 -18.71
C PRO A 77 5.17 1.38 -18.45
N LEU A 78 4.63 0.80 -17.38
CA LEU A 78 4.88 -0.60 -17.01
C LEU A 78 3.92 -1.58 -17.68
N ARG A 79 2.97 -1.11 -18.51
CA ARG A 79 1.95 -1.95 -19.17
C ARG A 79 1.09 -2.76 -18.19
N MET A 80 0.76 -2.19 -17.05
CA MET A 80 -0.09 -2.77 -16.01
C MET A 80 -1.57 -2.56 -16.36
N LYS A 81 -2.09 -3.36 -17.28
CA LYS A 81 -3.42 -3.17 -17.90
C LYS A 81 -4.60 -3.59 -17.02
N ASN A 82 -4.33 -4.31 -15.93
CA ASN A 82 -5.33 -4.79 -14.98
C ASN A 82 -5.14 -4.13 -13.60
N SER A 83 -4.58 -2.92 -13.59
CA SER A 83 -4.37 -2.14 -12.37
C SER A 83 -5.12 -0.83 -12.45
N THR A 84 -5.90 -0.50 -11.40
CA THR A 84 -6.80 0.65 -11.37
C THR A 84 -7.19 0.99 -9.93
N LEU A 85 -7.75 2.19 -9.72
CA LEU A 85 -8.50 2.56 -8.50
C LEU A 85 -10.01 2.31 -8.66
N ASP A 86 -10.52 2.20 -9.90
CA ASP A 86 -11.95 2.00 -10.18
C ASP A 86 -12.28 0.51 -10.31
N SER A 87 -13.02 -0.04 -9.33
CA SER A 87 -13.45 -1.44 -9.33
C SER A 87 -14.36 -1.80 -10.50
N ASN A 88 -15.09 -0.84 -11.07
CA ASN A 88 -15.99 -1.09 -12.21
C ASN A 88 -15.21 -1.48 -13.47
N LEU A 89 -14.00 -0.96 -13.64
CA LEU A 89 -13.15 -1.28 -14.79
C LEU A 89 -12.62 -2.73 -14.79
N VAL A 90 -12.64 -3.39 -13.65
CA VAL A 90 -12.10 -4.74 -13.46
C VAL A 90 -13.14 -5.73 -12.93
N GLU A 91 -14.42 -5.35 -12.83
CA GLU A 91 -15.50 -6.12 -12.21
C GLU A 91 -15.56 -7.56 -12.74
N SER A 92 -15.41 -7.76 -14.06
CA SER A 92 -15.46 -9.10 -14.68
C SER A 92 -14.30 -10.02 -14.28
N ASN A 93 -13.19 -9.47 -13.78
CA ASN A 93 -11.98 -10.20 -13.43
C ASN A 93 -11.69 -10.15 -11.92
N LEU A 94 -12.46 -9.38 -11.18
CA LEU A 94 -12.26 -9.19 -9.76
C LEU A 94 -12.68 -10.45 -8.98
N VAL A 95 -11.76 -11.01 -8.23
CA VAL A 95 -12.07 -12.14 -7.36
C VAL A 95 -12.91 -11.63 -6.19
N GLN A 96 -14.01 -12.29 -5.86
CA GLN A 96 -14.88 -11.92 -4.75
C GLN A 96 -14.12 -11.93 -3.42
N GLY A 97 -14.11 -10.78 -2.73
CA GLY A 97 -13.52 -10.65 -1.40
C GLY A 97 -14.35 -11.37 -0.34
N LEU A 98 -13.68 -11.92 0.66
CA LEU A 98 -14.29 -12.63 1.78
C LEU A 98 -13.95 -11.93 3.09
N ASP A 99 -14.96 -11.68 3.93
CA ASP A 99 -14.78 -11.13 5.26
C ASP A 99 -14.07 -12.13 6.22
N GLN A 100 -13.89 -11.75 7.46
CA GLN A 100 -13.22 -12.60 8.47
C GLN A 100 -13.93 -13.92 8.75
N ASP A 101 -15.23 -14.01 8.44
CA ASP A 101 -16.07 -15.19 8.66
C ASP A 101 -16.26 -16.00 7.36
N GLY A 102 -15.63 -15.57 6.25
CA GLY A 102 -15.70 -16.22 4.94
C GLY A 102 -16.91 -15.84 4.10
N ASN A 103 -17.67 -14.81 4.47
CA ASN A 103 -18.80 -14.33 3.68
C ASN A 103 -18.34 -13.32 2.63
N PRO A 104 -19.04 -13.23 1.47
CA PRO A 104 -18.77 -12.19 0.50
C PRO A 104 -18.85 -10.78 1.09
N THR A 105 -17.84 -9.95 0.78
CA THR A 105 -17.75 -8.56 1.20
C THR A 105 -17.38 -7.65 0.02
N PRO A 106 -17.81 -6.39 0.00
CA PRO A 106 -17.46 -5.48 -1.09
C PRO A 106 -15.97 -5.11 -1.07
N VAL A 107 -15.48 -4.63 -2.21
CA VAL A 107 -14.22 -3.90 -2.29
C VAL A 107 -14.38 -2.58 -1.54
N TRP A 108 -13.37 -2.18 -0.80
CA TRP A 108 -13.37 -0.86 -0.19
C TRP A 108 -13.12 0.23 -1.24
N ASP A 109 -14.03 1.18 -1.30
CA ASP A 109 -13.78 2.44 -1.98
C ASP A 109 -13.05 3.37 -1.01
N MET A 110 -11.78 3.62 -1.28
CA MET A 110 -10.94 4.44 -0.41
C MET A 110 -11.17 5.96 -0.63
N GLY A 111 -11.89 6.33 -1.70
CA GLY A 111 -12.22 7.72 -2.00
C GLY A 111 -11.00 8.65 -1.93
N VAL A 112 -11.12 9.72 -1.16
CA VAL A 112 -10.05 10.71 -0.95
C VAL A 112 -8.78 10.13 -0.29
N LEU A 113 -8.85 8.95 0.31
CA LEU A 113 -7.72 8.25 0.91
C LEU A 113 -7.17 7.13 -0.01
N ALA A 114 -7.44 7.16 -1.30
CA ALA A 114 -6.99 6.15 -2.27
C ALA A 114 -5.48 5.87 -2.21
N GLY A 115 -4.65 6.88 -1.89
CA GLY A 115 -3.22 6.71 -1.67
C GLY A 115 -2.84 5.79 -0.51
N ALA A 116 -3.77 5.49 0.39
CA ALA A 116 -3.53 4.59 1.52
C ALA A 116 -3.63 3.10 1.14
N GLY A 117 -4.31 2.76 0.01
CA GLY A 117 -4.45 1.34 -0.35
C GLY A 117 -5.55 1.05 -1.37
N GLY A 118 -5.94 2.02 -2.21
CA GLY A 118 -7.04 1.87 -3.18
C GLY A 118 -6.71 1.05 -4.42
N ILE A 119 -5.45 0.70 -4.69
CA ILE A 119 -5.07 0.04 -5.94
C ILE A 119 -5.59 -1.40 -5.98
N LEU A 120 -6.36 -1.71 -7.01
CA LEU A 120 -6.72 -3.06 -7.46
C LEU A 120 -5.70 -3.49 -8.51
N SER A 121 -5.18 -4.72 -8.40
CA SER A 121 -4.15 -5.21 -9.32
C SER A 121 -4.16 -6.74 -9.42
N SER A 122 -3.30 -7.27 -10.27
CA SER A 122 -3.03 -8.70 -10.42
C SER A 122 -1.56 -9.03 -10.17
N THR A 123 -1.26 -10.29 -9.85
CA THR A 123 0.14 -10.75 -9.71
C THR A 123 0.94 -10.52 -10.98
N ALA A 124 0.30 -10.64 -12.17
CA ALA A 124 0.91 -10.38 -13.46
C ALA A 124 1.33 -8.90 -13.62
N ASP A 125 0.49 -7.95 -13.18
CA ASP A 125 0.83 -6.53 -13.25
C ASP A 125 1.83 -6.13 -12.16
N LEU A 126 1.65 -6.61 -10.93
CA LEU A 126 2.61 -6.37 -9.86
C LEU A 126 3.99 -6.94 -10.17
N SER A 127 4.09 -8.05 -10.95
CA SER A 127 5.38 -8.56 -11.40
C SER A 127 6.13 -7.59 -12.33
N LYS A 128 5.41 -6.78 -13.11
CA LYS A 128 6.02 -5.73 -13.94
C LYS A 128 6.52 -4.56 -13.08
N PHE A 129 5.72 -4.16 -12.08
CA PHE A 129 6.14 -3.17 -11.10
C PHE A 129 7.40 -3.60 -10.34
N VAL A 130 7.43 -4.83 -9.86
CA VAL A 130 8.59 -5.39 -9.16
C VAL A 130 9.82 -5.46 -10.06
N LYS A 131 9.66 -5.89 -11.32
CA LYS A 131 10.78 -5.93 -12.28
C LYS A 131 11.42 -4.57 -12.52
N ALA A 132 10.67 -3.48 -12.42
CA ALA A 132 11.23 -2.14 -12.54
C ALA A 132 12.22 -1.78 -11.42
N HIS A 133 12.20 -2.52 -10.28
CA HIS A 133 13.18 -2.37 -9.20
C HIS A 133 14.47 -3.18 -9.44
N PHE A 134 14.51 -4.03 -10.47
CA PHE A 134 15.69 -4.82 -10.82
C PHE A 134 16.62 -4.09 -11.81
N GLU A 135 16.20 -2.94 -12.31
CA GLU A 135 17.00 -2.14 -13.24
C GLU A 135 18.05 -1.32 -12.46
N ASP A 136 19.30 -1.38 -12.91
CA ASP A 136 20.44 -0.69 -12.27
C ASP A 136 20.46 0.84 -12.51
N ALA A 137 19.51 1.37 -13.29
CA ALA A 137 19.45 2.78 -13.61
C ALA A 137 18.98 3.60 -12.39
N GLU A 138 19.49 4.82 -12.24
CA GLU A 138 18.93 5.83 -11.32
C GLU A 138 17.53 6.21 -11.78
N THR A 139 16.54 5.46 -11.31
CA THR A 139 15.11 5.64 -11.62
C THR A 139 14.35 6.09 -10.38
N ALA A 140 13.12 6.51 -10.57
CA ALA A 140 12.23 6.76 -9.45
C ALA A 140 12.06 5.51 -8.56
N PHE A 141 12.13 4.30 -9.13
CA PHE A 141 12.03 3.04 -8.40
C PHE A 141 13.23 2.82 -7.48
N SER A 142 14.46 3.05 -7.94
CA SER A 142 15.65 2.93 -7.10
C SER A 142 15.67 3.94 -5.94
N LEU A 143 15.09 5.14 -6.15
CA LEU A 143 14.94 6.12 -5.07
C LEU A 143 14.00 5.63 -3.96
N THR A 144 12.99 4.83 -4.29
CA THR A 144 12.05 4.30 -3.26
C THR A 144 12.71 3.32 -2.32
N THR A 145 13.78 2.67 -2.75
CA THR A 145 14.52 1.67 -1.96
C THR A 145 15.63 2.25 -1.08
N LEU A 146 15.92 3.57 -1.21
CA LEU A 146 16.89 4.22 -0.35
C LEU A 146 16.36 4.34 1.08
N PRO A 147 17.12 3.94 2.11
CA PRO A 147 16.70 4.11 3.49
C PRO A 147 16.56 5.60 3.85
N THR A 148 15.39 5.99 4.32
CA THR A 148 15.09 7.36 4.78
C THR A 148 14.97 7.46 6.28
N PHE A 149 14.73 6.34 6.98
CA PHE A 149 14.60 6.29 8.43
C PHE A 149 15.07 4.94 8.99
N LEU A 150 15.82 4.98 10.10
CA LEU A 150 16.21 3.80 10.88
C LEU A 150 15.26 3.65 12.06
N VAL A 151 14.46 2.57 12.05
CA VAL A 151 13.53 2.27 13.15
C VAL A 151 14.28 1.63 14.31
N ASP A 152 15.04 0.56 14.01
CA ASP A 152 15.90 -0.17 14.94
C ASP A 152 17.03 -0.89 14.18
N ALA A 153 17.76 -1.77 14.86
CA ALA A 153 18.89 -2.49 14.26
C ALA A 153 18.50 -3.42 13.09
N SER A 154 17.22 -3.82 12.97
CA SER A 154 16.73 -4.79 11.98
C SER A 154 15.83 -4.16 10.91
N LEU A 155 15.24 -2.99 11.17
CA LEU A 155 14.24 -2.37 10.31
C LEU A 155 14.61 -0.95 9.91
N ARG A 156 14.71 -0.71 8.62
CA ARG A 156 14.81 0.62 8.00
C ARG A 156 13.56 0.86 7.13
N ILE A 157 13.27 2.12 6.86
CA ILE A 157 12.14 2.55 6.02
C ILE A 157 12.66 3.28 4.80
N GLY A 158 12.19 2.88 3.62
CA GLY A 158 12.32 3.62 2.37
C GLY A 158 11.08 4.44 2.06
N LEU A 159 10.90 4.85 0.80
CA LEU A 159 9.66 5.52 0.37
C LEU A 159 8.59 4.44 0.06
N GLY A 160 7.83 4.07 1.08
CA GLY A 160 6.79 3.03 0.99
C GLY A 160 7.29 1.60 1.23
N TRP A 161 8.56 1.38 1.55
CA TRP A 161 9.13 0.07 1.82
C TRP A 161 9.61 -0.10 3.26
N HIS A 162 9.31 -1.24 3.86
CA HIS A 162 10.04 -1.78 4.99
C HIS A 162 11.29 -2.49 4.44
N ILE A 163 12.46 -2.14 4.98
CA ILE A 163 13.75 -2.66 4.51
C ILE A 163 14.35 -3.50 5.63
N LEU A 164 14.40 -4.80 5.40
CA LEU A 164 15.02 -5.80 6.26
C LEU A 164 16.35 -6.28 5.63
N GLN A 165 17.12 -7.08 6.34
CA GLN A 165 18.20 -7.86 5.75
C GLN A 165 17.85 -9.35 5.85
N ASP A 166 18.13 -10.09 4.76
CA ASP A 166 18.04 -11.54 4.80
C ASP A 166 19.29 -12.17 5.47
N GLU A 167 19.30 -13.49 5.62
CA GLU A 167 20.40 -14.23 6.24
C GLU A 167 21.73 -14.12 5.46
N GLN A 168 21.67 -13.80 4.17
CA GLN A 168 22.83 -13.58 3.29
C GLN A 168 23.33 -12.13 3.31
N GLY A 169 22.59 -11.21 3.95
CA GLY A 169 22.92 -9.81 4.04
C GLY A 169 22.35 -8.94 2.91
N TYR A 170 21.53 -9.49 2.02
CA TYR A 170 20.83 -8.73 0.98
C TYR A 170 19.71 -7.87 1.59
N ASN A 171 19.42 -6.73 0.97
CA ASN A 171 18.27 -5.92 1.37
C ASN A 171 16.97 -6.52 0.85
N LEU A 172 16.10 -6.88 1.76
CA LEU A 172 14.74 -7.31 1.48
C LEU A 172 13.79 -6.15 1.64
N TYR A 173 13.15 -5.74 0.57
CA TYR A 173 12.09 -4.72 0.55
C TYR A 173 10.74 -5.42 0.64
N TRP A 174 9.96 -5.03 1.62
CA TRP A 174 8.68 -5.66 1.91
C TRP A 174 7.61 -4.62 2.20
N HIS A 175 6.41 -4.86 1.69
CA HIS A 175 5.21 -4.19 2.10
C HIS A 175 4.02 -5.13 2.01
N ASN A 176 3.08 -5.01 2.94
CA ASN A 176 1.82 -5.73 2.91
C ASN A 176 0.63 -4.77 2.85
N GLY A 177 -0.54 -5.30 2.60
CA GLY A 177 -1.79 -4.57 2.60
C GLY A 177 -2.96 -5.44 3.01
N GLY A 178 -3.99 -4.79 3.53
CA GLY A 178 -5.19 -5.50 3.91
C GLY A 178 -6.42 -4.60 3.99
N THR A 179 -7.54 -5.17 3.56
CA THR A 179 -8.86 -4.57 3.62
C THR A 179 -9.85 -5.53 4.26
N GLY A 180 -11.12 -5.17 4.28
CA GLY A 180 -12.20 -6.04 4.78
C GLY A 180 -12.39 -7.33 3.99
N GLY A 181 -11.86 -7.42 2.76
CA GLY A 181 -12.05 -8.60 1.90
C GLY A 181 -10.78 -9.14 1.24
N TYR A 182 -9.64 -8.48 1.40
CA TYR A 182 -8.42 -8.85 0.70
C TYR A 182 -7.18 -8.64 1.56
N SER A 183 -6.15 -9.43 1.28
CA SER A 183 -4.81 -9.22 1.81
C SER A 183 -3.77 -9.43 0.72
N ALA A 184 -2.69 -8.67 0.81
CA ALA A 184 -1.60 -8.69 -0.16
C ALA A 184 -0.25 -8.61 0.56
N SER A 185 0.78 -9.20 -0.03
CA SER A 185 2.16 -9.03 0.43
C SER A 185 3.12 -9.09 -0.75
N VAL A 186 4.08 -8.18 -0.77
CA VAL A 186 5.11 -8.09 -1.82
C VAL A 186 6.48 -8.05 -1.17
N PHE A 187 7.38 -8.87 -1.68
CA PHE A 187 8.76 -9.00 -1.24
C PHE A 187 9.69 -8.88 -2.44
N VAL A 188 10.74 -8.09 -2.33
CA VAL A 188 11.67 -7.81 -3.43
C VAL A 188 13.10 -7.80 -2.90
N ILE A 189 14.00 -8.53 -3.55
CA ILE A 189 15.46 -8.48 -3.35
C ILE A 189 16.09 -8.15 -4.71
N PRO A 190 16.30 -6.85 -5.01
CA PRO A 190 16.78 -6.43 -6.33
C PRO A 190 18.16 -6.98 -6.67
N GLU A 191 19.06 -7.09 -5.70
CA GLU A 191 20.46 -7.52 -5.88
C GLU A 191 20.58 -8.91 -6.51
N ILE A 192 19.60 -9.77 -6.27
CA ILE A 192 19.53 -11.13 -6.85
C ILE A 192 18.31 -11.31 -7.77
N GLN A 193 17.62 -10.22 -8.11
CA GLN A 193 16.44 -10.18 -8.98
C GLN A 193 15.35 -11.15 -8.56
N LYS A 194 15.11 -11.25 -7.26
CA LYS A 194 14.16 -12.18 -6.66
C LYS A 194 13.00 -11.44 -6.05
N ALA A 195 11.79 -11.96 -6.25
CA ALA A 195 10.59 -11.40 -5.65
C ALA A 195 9.50 -12.44 -5.42
N VAL A 196 8.64 -12.16 -4.44
CA VAL A 196 7.42 -12.93 -4.17
C VAL A 196 6.25 -11.95 -4.07
N ILE A 197 5.14 -12.30 -4.70
CA ILE A 197 3.89 -11.56 -4.66
C ILE A 197 2.79 -12.53 -4.21
N VAL A 198 2.13 -12.22 -3.11
CA VAL A 198 1.00 -12.99 -2.61
C VAL A 198 -0.22 -12.08 -2.62
N LEU A 199 -1.26 -12.46 -3.36
CA LEU A 199 -2.58 -11.82 -3.34
C LEU A 199 -3.62 -12.84 -2.91
N THR A 200 -4.53 -12.43 -2.05
CA THR A 200 -5.59 -13.31 -1.55
C THR A 200 -6.88 -12.51 -1.33
N ASN A 201 -8.00 -13.19 -1.52
CA ASN A 201 -9.33 -12.66 -1.25
C ASN A 201 -9.79 -12.95 0.20
N VAL A 202 -8.87 -12.98 1.15
CA VAL A 202 -9.14 -13.15 2.58
C VAL A 202 -8.95 -11.82 3.29
N SER A 203 -9.92 -11.48 4.14
CA SER A 203 -9.89 -10.28 4.98
C SER A 203 -8.60 -10.19 5.82
N ALA A 204 -8.07 -8.98 5.94
CA ALA A 204 -6.98 -8.67 6.88
C ALA A 204 -7.40 -8.85 8.36
N PHE A 205 -8.70 -8.90 8.64
CA PHE A 205 -9.24 -9.14 9.98
C PHE A 205 -9.42 -10.63 10.30
N HIS A 206 -9.15 -11.52 9.34
CA HIS A 206 -9.18 -12.96 9.60
C HIS A 206 -8.09 -13.35 10.61
N PRO A 207 -8.36 -14.22 11.61
CA PRO A 207 -7.39 -14.56 12.66
C PRO A 207 -6.06 -15.15 12.16
N LYS A 208 -6.04 -15.66 10.93
CA LYS A 208 -4.86 -16.23 10.28
C LYS A 208 -4.30 -15.36 9.16
N ALA A 209 -4.64 -14.07 9.10
CA ALA A 209 -4.17 -13.18 8.03
C ALA A 209 -2.63 -13.06 7.98
N SER A 210 -1.95 -13.14 9.12
CA SER A 210 -0.48 -13.12 9.20
C SER A 210 0.21 -14.27 8.45
N LEU A 211 -0.49 -15.39 8.21
CA LEU A 211 0.06 -16.51 7.44
C LEU A 211 0.38 -16.15 5.99
N ILE A 212 -0.17 -15.05 5.47
CA ILE A 212 0.10 -14.54 4.13
C ILE A 212 1.53 -14.01 4.05
N ASP A 213 1.93 -13.21 5.03
CA ASP A 213 3.31 -12.73 5.14
C ASP A 213 4.28 -13.88 5.39
N GLU A 214 3.94 -14.80 6.30
CA GLU A 214 4.74 -15.99 6.57
C GLU A 214 4.94 -16.85 5.31
N LEU A 215 3.88 -17.02 4.49
CA LEU A 215 3.97 -17.72 3.21
C LEU A 215 4.93 -17.00 2.27
N GLY A 216 4.82 -15.68 2.15
CA GLY A 216 5.70 -14.88 1.32
C GLY A 216 7.18 -15.01 1.71
N PHE A 217 7.49 -14.89 2.99
CA PHE A 217 8.86 -15.12 3.51
C PHE A 217 9.36 -16.55 3.22
N LYS A 218 8.53 -17.58 3.45
CA LYS A 218 8.90 -18.98 3.17
C LYS A 218 9.16 -19.21 1.69
N LEU A 219 8.33 -18.67 0.80
CA LEU A 219 8.54 -18.78 -0.64
C LEU A 219 9.81 -18.05 -1.09
N LEU A 220 10.11 -16.90 -0.49
CA LEU A 220 11.33 -16.18 -0.78
C LEU A 220 12.59 -16.99 -0.44
N CYS A 221 12.58 -17.77 0.64
CA CYS A 221 13.67 -18.62 1.07
C CYS A 221 13.75 -19.97 0.32
N ALA A 222 12.66 -20.41 -0.34
CA ALA A 222 12.57 -21.74 -0.93
C ALA A 222 13.25 -21.86 -2.31
N PHE A 223 13.54 -20.78 -2.96
CA PHE A 223 14.12 -20.66 -4.29
C PHE A 223 15.30 -19.72 -4.26
#